data_62473fac7d4f6fa33e58e3860d940603
#
_entry.id   62473fac7d4f6fa33e58e3860d940603
#
_cell.length_a   1.000
_cell.length_b   1.000
_cell.length_c   1.000
_cell.angle_alpha   90.00
_cell.angle_beta   90.00
_cell.angle_gamma   90.00
#
_symmetry.space_group_name_H-M   'P 1'
#
loop_
_entity.id
_entity.type
_entity.pdbx_description
1 polymer ?
#
loop_
_entity_poly.entity_id
_entity_poly.type
_entity_poly.pdbx_seq_one_letter_code
_entity_poly.pdbx_strand_id
1 'polypeptide(L)'
;MSWLYSGDKSLWVTIVMHEDVNLLGEVVVKGNRPSYKLTAEGLQTHVQGTVLSKMGTAEDVLKHIPGLQKKNDAYEVFGKGSPIIYVNGRLLRDLSELDQLKSEDIKNVELITSPGARYDASVKAVVKITTRPIKGEGFGFDVRSGYNQWEYAGFVEQLNWNYRRDKLDVFGTVYYRKSEGFDESRFTQDVHVDTLWHQDNYQFAKTNQQAFTNIAGVNYAFDENNSIGVKYTLKANPDARYHTIFNSDVYTDGTHYDYLANDINATAYYNPSHSVNVYYKGMAGKTEIDFNADYLFDKNGDNTIQREESSNKEDRVVTSTNTLRSELFAAKLVLSRPLLGGNVMIGAEYSHTERQDDYVNPEGYVPTSFSELKEQNISPFLEYSRNTPIGQLSVGGRYEWVNFNYYEDG
;
A
#
# COMPACT_ATOMS: atom_id res chain seq x y z
N MET A 1 23.18 38.89 -30.20
CA MET A 1 23.66 39.72 -29.08
C MET A 1 24.92 40.44 -29.53
N SER A 2 24.84 41.74 -29.80
CA SER A 2 25.98 42.53 -30.22
C SER A 2 26.60 43.18 -28.99
N TRP A 3 27.87 42.95 -28.74
CA TRP A 3 28.65 43.69 -27.75
C TRP A 3 29.41 44.83 -28.46
N LEU A 4 29.09 46.05 -28.09
CA LEU A 4 29.88 47.22 -28.49
C LEU A 4 31.00 47.42 -27.46
N TYR A 5 32.24 47.29 -27.90
CA TYR A 5 33.43 47.71 -27.16
C TYR A 5 33.93 49.01 -27.73
N SER A 6 33.93 50.06 -26.91
CA SER A 6 34.44 51.38 -27.30
C SER A 6 35.94 51.44 -27.06
N GLY A 7 36.65 51.36 -28.12
CA GLY A 7 38.08 51.60 -28.20
C GLY A 7 38.46 51.74 -29.66
N ASP A 8 39.15 52.79 -30.02
CA ASP A 8 39.46 53.39 -31.31
C ASP A 8 39.88 52.52 -32.50
N LYS A 9 39.19 51.41 -32.77
CA LYS A 9 39.12 50.67 -34.06
C LYS A 9 37.97 49.65 -33.96
N SER A 10 36.86 49.93 -34.61
CA SER A 10 35.75 48.95 -34.77
C SER A 10 36.19 47.83 -35.70
N LEU A 11 36.53 46.68 -35.12
CA LEU A 11 36.70 45.41 -35.86
C LEU A 11 35.31 44.76 -35.95
N TRP A 12 34.67 44.84 -37.11
CA TRP A 12 33.48 44.12 -37.42
C TRP A 12 33.87 42.64 -37.71
N VAL A 13 33.60 41.75 -36.77
CA VAL A 13 33.71 40.32 -37.01
C VAL A 13 32.36 39.82 -37.49
N THR A 14 32.28 39.39 -38.75
CA THR A 14 31.09 38.72 -39.27
C THR A 14 31.16 37.24 -38.83
N ILE A 15 30.32 36.88 -37.89
CA ILE A 15 30.14 35.46 -37.54
C ILE A 15 29.16 34.87 -38.54
N VAL A 16 29.66 34.04 -39.44
CA VAL A 16 28.82 33.19 -40.33
C VAL A 16 28.41 31.97 -39.54
N MET A 17 27.14 31.93 -39.15
CA MET A 17 26.56 30.70 -38.60
C MET A 17 26.15 29.78 -39.75
N HIS A 18 26.73 28.61 -39.81
CA HIS A 18 26.22 27.56 -40.68
C HIS A 18 25.09 26.85 -39.92
N GLU A 19 23.96 26.64 -40.57
CA GLU A 19 22.93 25.73 -40.09
C GLU A 19 23.53 24.32 -40.08
N ASP A 20 23.89 23.85 -38.89
CA ASP A 20 24.17 22.42 -38.69
C ASP A 20 22.82 21.72 -38.51
N VAL A 21 22.25 21.30 -39.63
CA VAL A 21 21.04 20.48 -39.66
C VAL A 21 21.44 19.08 -39.25
N ASN A 22 21.79 18.88 -38.00
CA ASN A 22 21.70 17.55 -37.39
C ASN A 22 20.21 17.25 -37.29
N LEU A 23 19.65 16.64 -38.34
CA LEU A 23 18.39 15.94 -38.27
C LEU A 23 18.51 14.93 -37.12
N LEU A 24 18.02 15.30 -35.92
CA LEU A 24 17.73 14.34 -34.87
C LEU A 24 16.80 13.33 -35.52
N GLY A 25 17.33 12.13 -35.78
CA GLY A 25 16.53 11.05 -36.32
C GLY A 25 15.26 10.92 -35.48
N GLU A 26 14.12 10.85 -36.12
CA GLU A 26 12.82 10.72 -35.49
C GLU A 26 12.93 9.57 -34.46
N VAL A 27 12.90 9.88 -33.17
CA VAL A 27 12.80 8.89 -32.11
C VAL A 27 11.36 8.39 -32.12
N VAL A 28 11.09 7.42 -32.98
CA VAL A 28 9.82 6.70 -32.98
C VAL A 28 9.78 5.87 -31.71
N VAL A 29 9.19 6.39 -30.65
CA VAL A 29 8.86 5.62 -29.46
C VAL A 29 7.73 4.66 -29.85
N LYS A 30 8.09 3.47 -30.34
CA LYS A 30 7.14 2.36 -30.51
C LYS A 30 6.76 1.83 -29.14
N GLY A 31 5.78 2.45 -28.49
CA GLY A 31 5.15 1.90 -27.30
C GLY A 31 4.23 0.76 -27.70
N ASN A 32 4.55 -0.48 -27.33
CA ASN A 32 3.60 -1.58 -27.49
C ASN A 32 2.40 -1.35 -26.56
N ARG A 33 1.19 -1.54 -27.09
CA ARG A 33 -0.04 -1.47 -26.29
C ARG A 33 -0.09 -2.65 -25.32
N PRO A 34 -0.66 -2.47 -24.11
CA PRO A 34 -0.92 -3.59 -23.21
C PRO A 34 -1.77 -4.65 -23.90
N SER A 35 -1.44 -5.91 -23.70
CA SER A 35 -2.28 -7.01 -24.15
C SER A 35 -3.06 -7.57 -22.96
N TYR A 36 -4.29 -7.94 -23.21
CA TYR A 36 -5.22 -8.47 -22.21
C TYR A 36 -5.56 -9.91 -22.56
N LYS A 37 -5.49 -10.79 -21.56
CA LYS A 37 -5.85 -12.19 -21.68
C LYS A 37 -6.87 -12.54 -20.60
N LEU A 38 -8.04 -13.02 -21.01
CA LEU A 38 -8.98 -13.65 -20.08
C LEU A 38 -8.37 -14.94 -19.55
N THR A 39 -8.33 -15.06 -18.22
CA THR A 39 -8.00 -16.28 -17.51
C THR A 39 -9.30 -16.88 -16.96
N ALA A 40 -9.20 -18.05 -16.36
CA ALA A 40 -10.35 -18.67 -15.71
C ALA A 40 -10.90 -17.86 -14.53
N GLU A 41 -10.04 -17.13 -13.84
CA GLU A 41 -10.38 -16.41 -12.61
C GLU A 41 -10.60 -14.91 -12.85
N GLY A 42 -10.10 -14.37 -13.99
CA GLY A 42 -10.17 -12.93 -14.22
C GLY A 42 -9.50 -12.45 -15.50
N LEU A 43 -8.94 -11.27 -15.45
CA LEU A 43 -8.28 -10.59 -16.55
C LEU A 43 -6.80 -10.37 -16.25
N GLN A 44 -5.93 -10.96 -17.06
CA GLN A 44 -4.49 -10.73 -17.01
C GLN A 44 -4.10 -9.62 -17.98
N THR A 45 -3.41 -8.61 -17.47
CA THR A 45 -2.80 -7.52 -18.24
C THR A 45 -1.30 -7.76 -18.34
N HIS A 46 -0.79 -7.82 -19.56
CA HIS A 46 0.65 -7.90 -19.79
C HIS A 46 1.28 -6.50 -19.71
N VAL A 47 2.24 -6.32 -18.82
CA VAL A 47 2.90 -5.04 -18.55
C VAL A 47 4.26 -4.95 -19.21
N GLN A 48 5.06 -6.02 -19.14
CA GLN A 48 6.44 -6.04 -19.64
C GLN A 48 6.54 -5.62 -21.12
N GLY A 49 7.43 -4.65 -21.42
CA GLY A 49 7.64 -4.15 -22.78
C GLY A 49 6.51 -3.32 -23.37
N THR A 50 5.52 -2.95 -22.58
CA THR A 50 4.42 -2.06 -22.97
C THR A 50 4.60 -0.66 -22.40
N VAL A 51 3.72 0.27 -22.75
CA VAL A 51 3.70 1.63 -22.16
C VAL A 51 3.54 1.60 -20.64
N LEU A 52 2.85 0.59 -20.09
CA LEU A 52 2.67 0.45 -18.65
C LEU A 52 3.99 0.22 -17.89
N SER A 53 4.97 -0.46 -18.53
CA SER A 53 6.27 -0.69 -17.89
C SER A 53 7.13 0.57 -17.75
N LYS A 54 6.70 1.71 -18.30
CA LYS A 54 7.41 3.00 -18.24
C LYS A 54 6.72 4.02 -17.32
N MET A 55 5.73 3.62 -16.55
CA MET A 55 4.93 4.54 -15.74
C MET A 55 5.56 4.91 -14.40
N GLY A 56 6.67 4.31 -14.03
CA GLY A 56 7.40 4.59 -12.80
C GLY A 56 7.21 3.50 -11.75
N THR A 57 6.04 3.39 -11.14
CA THR A 57 5.78 2.47 -10.02
C THR A 57 4.65 1.48 -10.29
N ALA A 58 4.53 0.46 -9.44
CA ALA A 58 3.38 -0.45 -9.50
C ALA A 58 2.07 0.28 -9.21
N GLU A 59 2.10 1.27 -8.34
CA GLU A 59 0.95 2.12 -8.06
C GLU A 59 0.43 2.78 -9.34
N ASP A 60 1.33 3.33 -10.16
CA ASP A 60 0.95 3.97 -11.42
C ASP A 60 0.42 2.96 -12.44
N VAL A 61 0.97 1.76 -12.49
CA VAL A 61 0.46 0.68 -13.34
C VAL A 61 -0.96 0.29 -12.93
N LEU A 62 -1.22 0.13 -11.63
CA LEU A 62 -2.54 -0.30 -11.14
C LEU A 62 -3.66 0.69 -11.46
N LYS A 63 -3.37 2.00 -11.54
CA LYS A 63 -4.33 3.03 -11.98
C LYS A 63 -4.86 2.81 -13.40
N HIS A 64 -4.14 2.00 -14.21
CA HIS A 64 -4.46 1.74 -15.61
C HIS A 64 -4.92 0.30 -15.86
N ILE A 65 -5.14 -0.50 -14.82
CA ILE A 65 -5.69 -1.85 -14.94
C ILE A 65 -7.21 -1.77 -15.10
N PRO A 66 -7.78 -2.33 -16.19
CA PRO A 66 -9.22 -2.30 -16.41
C PRO A 66 -9.99 -2.94 -15.26
N GLY A 67 -11.01 -2.23 -14.75
CA GLY A 67 -11.84 -2.67 -13.63
C GLY A 67 -11.29 -2.37 -12.25
N LEU A 68 -10.10 -1.79 -12.14
CA LEU A 68 -9.50 -1.35 -10.89
C LEU A 68 -9.48 0.19 -10.84
N GLN A 69 -9.86 0.76 -9.71
CA GLN A 69 -9.85 2.21 -9.47
C GLN A 69 -9.17 2.52 -8.14
N LYS A 70 -8.41 3.62 -8.07
CA LYS A 70 -7.90 4.16 -6.81
C LYS A 70 -8.86 5.22 -6.28
N LYS A 71 -9.32 5.06 -5.03
CA LYS A 71 -10.21 5.99 -4.35
C LYS A 71 -9.77 6.14 -2.89
N ASN A 72 -9.52 7.37 -2.45
CA ASN A 72 -9.11 7.68 -1.08
C ASN A 72 -7.94 6.79 -0.60
N ASP A 73 -6.85 6.70 -1.39
CA ASP A 73 -5.66 5.89 -1.15
C ASP A 73 -5.86 4.35 -1.08
N ALA A 74 -7.07 3.87 -1.32
CA ALA A 74 -7.39 2.45 -1.45
C ALA A 74 -7.70 2.09 -2.92
N TYR A 75 -7.61 0.79 -3.22
CA TYR A 75 -8.05 0.28 -4.52
C TYR A 75 -9.45 -0.32 -4.38
N GLU A 76 -10.28 -0.09 -5.37
CA GLU A 76 -11.61 -0.67 -5.47
C GLU A 76 -11.80 -1.34 -6.84
N VAL A 77 -12.43 -2.51 -6.82
CA VAL A 77 -12.88 -3.22 -8.02
C VAL A 77 -14.38 -2.98 -8.17
N PHE A 78 -14.80 -2.54 -9.36
CA PHE A 78 -16.19 -2.19 -9.62
C PHE A 78 -17.16 -3.32 -9.23
N GLY A 79 -18.09 -3.01 -8.34
CA GLY A 79 -19.11 -3.95 -7.82
C GLY A 79 -18.57 -5.06 -6.89
N LYS A 80 -17.28 -5.04 -6.52
CA LYS A 80 -16.64 -6.05 -5.67
C LYS A 80 -16.01 -5.47 -4.40
N GLY A 81 -15.81 -4.15 -4.34
CA GLY A 81 -15.13 -3.49 -3.22
C GLY A 81 -13.61 -3.62 -3.29
N SER A 82 -12.95 -3.52 -2.14
CA SER A 82 -11.49 -3.52 -2.05
C SER A 82 -10.90 -4.91 -2.32
N PRO A 83 -9.98 -5.05 -3.28
CA PRO A 83 -9.29 -6.31 -3.54
C PRO A 83 -8.17 -6.55 -2.53
N ILE A 84 -7.84 -7.80 -2.28
CA ILE A 84 -6.53 -8.13 -1.70
C ILE A 84 -5.47 -8.18 -2.80
N ILE A 85 -4.26 -7.75 -2.48
CA ILE A 85 -3.17 -7.63 -3.45
C ILE A 85 -2.05 -8.61 -3.09
N TYR A 86 -1.57 -9.33 -4.09
CA TYR A 86 -0.42 -10.23 -3.97
C TYR A 86 0.71 -9.77 -4.90
N VAL A 87 1.93 -9.84 -4.43
CA VAL A 87 3.14 -9.65 -5.22
C VAL A 87 3.95 -10.94 -5.19
N ASN A 88 4.11 -11.59 -6.34
CA ASN A 88 4.79 -12.90 -6.47
C ASN A 88 4.25 -13.97 -5.51
N GLY A 89 2.93 -14.01 -5.31
CA GLY A 89 2.26 -14.96 -4.41
C GLY A 89 2.25 -14.56 -2.94
N ARG A 90 2.93 -13.49 -2.53
CA ARG A 90 2.92 -12.96 -1.16
C ARG A 90 1.83 -11.91 -1.00
N LEU A 91 1.06 -12.00 0.06
CA LEU A 91 0.05 -11.00 0.40
C LEU A 91 0.74 -9.65 0.69
N LEU A 92 0.29 -8.62 0.02
CA LEU A 92 0.70 -7.25 0.28
C LEU A 92 -0.12 -6.70 1.45
N ARG A 93 0.53 -6.47 2.58
CA ARG A 93 -0.14 -5.96 3.79
C ARG A 93 -0.12 -4.44 3.90
N ASP A 94 0.75 -3.79 3.11
CA ASP A 94 0.89 -2.35 3.09
C ASP A 94 0.97 -1.84 1.65
N LEU A 95 0.02 -1.01 1.27
CA LEU A 95 -0.07 -0.44 -0.08
C LEU A 95 1.12 0.48 -0.43
N SER A 96 1.84 1.01 0.55
CA SER A 96 3.05 1.82 0.30
C SER A 96 4.17 1.03 -0.39
N GLU A 97 4.16 -0.31 -0.31
CA GLU A 97 5.10 -1.15 -1.06
C GLU A 97 4.89 -1.06 -2.59
N LEU A 98 3.70 -0.66 -3.04
CA LEU A 98 3.43 -0.48 -4.48
C LEU A 98 4.19 0.71 -5.08
N ASP A 99 4.41 1.76 -4.29
CA ASP A 99 5.24 2.90 -4.73
C ASP A 99 6.74 2.53 -4.81
N GLN A 100 7.16 1.53 -4.05
CA GLN A 100 8.54 1.05 -4.03
C GLN A 100 8.85 0.06 -5.15
N LEU A 101 7.83 -0.60 -5.72
CA LEU A 101 7.96 -1.55 -6.81
C LEU A 101 7.95 -0.84 -8.17
N LYS A 102 9.04 -0.97 -8.92
CA LYS A 102 9.15 -0.35 -10.25
C LYS A 102 8.22 -0.99 -11.26
N SER A 103 7.60 -0.16 -12.11
CA SER A 103 6.74 -0.62 -13.20
C SER A 103 7.49 -1.49 -14.22
N GLU A 104 8.78 -1.22 -14.45
CA GLU A 104 9.61 -1.99 -15.39
C GLU A 104 9.88 -3.42 -14.92
N ASP A 105 9.80 -3.68 -13.61
CA ASP A 105 9.97 -5.02 -13.04
C ASP A 105 8.68 -5.85 -13.08
N ILE A 106 7.55 -5.25 -13.41
CA ILE A 106 6.28 -5.95 -13.51
C ILE A 106 6.21 -6.70 -14.84
N LYS A 107 5.95 -7.99 -14.77
CA LYS A 107 5.66 -8.83 -15.93
C LYS A 107 4.18 -8.78 -16.30
N ASN A 108 3.32 -9.10 -15.34
CA ASN A 108 1.87 -9.15 -15.51
C ASN A 108 1.16 -8.64 -14.24
N VAL A 109 -0.04 -8.11 -14.45
CA VAL A 109 -1.04 -7.87 -13.40
C VAL A 109 -2.28 -8.67 -13.74
N GLU A 110 -2.78 -9.50 -12.84
CA GLU A 110 -4.01 -10.26 -13.00
C GLU A 110 -5.05 -9.75 -12.01
N LEU A 111 -6.19 -9.31 -12.51
CA LEU A 111 -7.36 -8.95 -11.72
C LEU A 111 -8.33 -10.13 -11.71
N ILE A 112 -8.49 -10.76 -10.55
CA ILE A 112 -9.38 -11.89 -10.31
C ILE A 112 -10.67 -11.34 -9.70
N THR A 113 -11.78 -11.53 -10.38
CA THR A 113 -13.11 -11.08 -9.96
C THR A 113 -14.01 -12.22 -9.46
N SER A 114 -13.51 -13.46 -9.54
CA SER A 114 -14.17 -14.66 -9.04
C SER A 114 -13.13 -15.54 -8.33
N PRO A 115 -12.69 -15.12 -7.10
CA PRO A 115 -11.69 -15.86 -6.34
C PRO A 115 -12.20 -17.26 -6.00
N GLY A 116 -11.34 -18.29 -6.21
CA GLY A 116 -11.64 -19.69 -5.85
C GLY A 116 -11.50 -19.97 -4.36
N ALA A 117 -11.67 -21.25 -3.98
CA ALA A 117 -11.69 -21.72 -2.59
C ALA A 117 -10.36 -21.49 -1.82
N ARG A 118 -9.27 -21.21 -2.52
CA ARG A 118 -7.96 -20.86 -1.91
C ARG A 118 -7.92 -19.49 -1.22
N TYR A 119 -8.94 -18.66 -1.43
CA TYR A 119 -9.08 -17.35 -0.79
C TYR A 119 -10.15 -17.38 0.28
N ASP A 120 -10.05 -16.48 1.25
CA ASP A 120 -11.05 -16.29 2.28
C ASP A 120 -12.44 -15.99 1.66
N ALA A 121 -13.52 -16.47 2.31
CA ALA A 121 -14.89 -16.34 1.80
C ALA A 121 -15.35 -14.86 1.69
N SER A 122 -14.78 -13.96 2.47
CA SER A 122 -15.05 -12.53 2.42
C SER A 122 -14.40 -11.82 1.23
N VAL A 123 -13.37 -12.44 0.62
CA VAL A 123 -12.59 -11.87 -0.48
C VAL A 123 -13.37 -11.94 -1.78
N LYS A 124 -13.73 -10.79 -2.32
CA LYS A 124 -14.53 -10.67 -3.56
C LYS A 124 -13.70 -10.38 -4.80
N ALA A 125 -12.47 -9.91 -4.62
CA ALA A 125 -11.54 -9.62 -5.70
C ALA A 125 -10.08 -9.77 -5.24
N VAL A 126 -9.21 -10.14 -6.17
CA VAL A 126 -7.77 -10.29 -5.93
C VAL A 126 -6.98 -9.65 -7.07
N VAL A 127 -5.93 -8.92 -6.74
CA VAL A 127 -4.94 -8.43 -7.69
C VAL A 127 -3.65 -9.21 -7.48
N LYS A 128 -3.15 -9.87 -8.53
CA LYS A 128 -1.86 -10.55 -8.51
C LYS A 128 -0.87 -9.79 -9.38
N ILE A 129 0.20 -9.31 -8.78
CA ILE A 129 1.33 -8.71 -9.48
C ILE A 129 2.43 -9.77 -9.58
N THR A 130 2.85 -10.07 -10.81
CA THR A 130 3.98 -10.95 -11.08
C THR A 130 5.12 -10.12 -11.62
N THR A 131 6.29 -10.18 -10.98
CA THR A 131 7.48 -9.49 -11.45
C THR A 131 8.27 -10.37 -12.42
N ARG A 132 9.14 -9.74 -13.20
CA ARG A 132 10.11 -10.46 -14.03
C ARG A 132 11.24 -11.00 -13.14
N PRO A 133 11.81 -12.17 -13.47
CA PRO A 133 13.02 -12.62 -12.80
C PRO A 133 14.16 -11.64 -13.06
N ILE A 134 14.93 -11.31 -12.03
CA ILE A 134 16.17 -10.56 -12.18
C ILE A 134 17.16 -11.43 -12.97
N LYS A 135 17.72 -10.89 -14.06
CA LYS A 135 18.67 -11.60 -14.91
C LYS A 135 20.10 -11.12 -14.62
N GLY A 136 21.06 -12.04 -14.74
CA GLY A 136 22.48 -11.77 -14.56
C GLY A 136 22.98 -12.05 -13.15
N GLU A 137 24.29 -12.18 -13.03
CA GLU A 137 25.03 -12.33 -11.77
C GLU A 137 25.77 -11.04 -11.45
N GLY A 138 26.14 -10.86 -10.20
CA GLY A 138 26.88 -9.71 -9.70
C GLY A 138 26.04 -8.79 -8.82
N PHE A 139 26.56 -7.61 -8.61
CA PHE A 139 25.91 -6.57 -7.82
C PHE A 139 25.21 -5.57 -8.75
N GLY A 140 23.96 -5.24 -8.42
CA GLY A 140 23.19 -4.22 -9.08
C GLY A 140 22.59 -3.27 -8.07
N PHE A 141 22.42 -2.01 -8.44
CA PHE A 141 21.68 -1.05 -7.64
C PHE A 141 20.99 -0.03 -8.52
N ASP A 142 19.99 0.62 -7.98
CA ASP A 142 19.37 1.80 -8.54
C ASP A 142 18.99 2.80 -7.45
N VAL A 143 18.96 4.05 -7.81
CA VAL A 143 18.57 5.16 -6.94
C VAL A 143 17.43 5.91 -7.58
N ARG A 144 16.40 6.19 -6.80
CA ARG A 144 15.31 7.11 -7.16
C ARG A 144 15.32 8.26 -6.17
N SER A 145 15.48 9.48 -6.69
CA SER A 145 15.34 10.73 -5.95
C SER A 145 14.19 11.51 -6.55
N GLY A 146 13.25 11.92 -5.72
CA GLY A 146 12.06 12.65 -6.13
C GLY A 146 11.88 13.89 -5.26
N TYR A 147 11.60 15.00 -5.93
CA TYR A 147 11.18 16.24 -5.31
C TYR A 147 9.82 16.62 -5.86
N ASN A 148 8.90 16.96 -4.98
CA ASN A 148 7.62 17.53 -5.35
C ASN A 148 7.42 18.84 -4.61
N GLN A 149 6.94 19.84 -5.32
CA GLN A 149 6.58 21.14 -4.77
C GLN A 149 5.12 21.42 -5.11
N TRP A 150 4.32 21.54 -4.06
CA TRP A 150 3.00 22.12 -4.13
C TRP A 150 3.00 23.31 -3.17
N GLU A 151 2.17 23.35 -2.15
CA GLU A 151 2.27 24.37 -1.09
C GLU A 151 3.55 24.14 -0.25
N TYR A 152 3.86 22.89 0.04
CA TYR A 152 5.04 22.47 0.80
C TYR A 152 5.93 21.53 -0.02
N ALA A 153 7.21 21.51 0.33
CA ALA A 153 8.19 20.64 -0.32
C ALA A 153 8.08 19.21 0.19
N GLY A 154 8.04 18.24 -0.71
CA GLY A 154 8.12 16.83 -0.43
C GLY A 154 9.33 16.17 -1.08
N PHE A 155 9.85 15.12 -0.44
CA PHE A 155 11.03 14.38 -0.90
C PHE A 155 10.77 12.87 -0.82
N VAL A 156 11.26 12.16 -1.82
CA VAL A 156 11.32 10.70 -1.84
C VAL A 156 12.71 10.28 -2.24
N GLU A 157 13.36 9.47 -1.40
CA GLU A 157 14.68 8.90 -1.67
C GLU A 157 14.58 7.39 -1.54
N GLN A 158 15.04 6.68 -2.55
CA GLN A 158 15.02 5.22 -2.56
C GLN A 158 16.30 4.67 -3.18
N LEU A 159 16.90 3.72 -2.47
CA LEU A 159 17.98 2.88 -2.95
C LEU A 159 17.49 1.44 -2.98
N ASN A 160 17.46 0.83 -4.16
CA ASN A 160 17.29 -0.61 -4.30
C ASN A 160 18.66 -1.20 -4.65
N TRP A 161 18.97 -2.36 -4.08
CA TRP A 161 20.21 -3.08 -4.40
C TRP A 161 19.93 -4.58 -4.40
N ASN A 162 20.70 -5.30 -5.20
CA ASN A 162 20.71 -6.76 -5.22
C ASN A 162 22.10 -7.29 -5.52
N TYR A 163 22.38 -8.45 -4.98
CA TYR A 163 23.57 -9.22 -5.27
C TYR A 163 23.19 -10.65 -5.58
N ARG A 164 23.55 -11.14 -6.76
CA ARG A 164 23.28 -12.50 -7.19
C ARG A 164 24.57 -13.21 -7.55
N ARG A 165 24.70 -14.42 -7.01
CA ARG A 165 25.77 -15.33 -7.37
C ARG A 165 25.27 -16.77 -7.29
N ASP A 166 25.40 -17.52 -8.40
CA ASP A 166 24.91 -18.88 -8.52
C ASP A 166 23.44 -19.02 -8.07
N LYS A 167 23.22 -19.72 -6.95
CA LYS A 167 21.92 -20.03 -6.35
C LYS A 167 21.44 -18.99 -5.33
N LEU A 168 22.29 -18.05 -4.98
CA LEU A 168 22.04 -17.04 -3.95
C LEU A 168 21.63 -15.72 -4.59
N ASP A 169 20.58 -15.12 -4.07
CA ASP A 169 20.12 -13.78 -4.43
C ASP A 169 19.80 -13.01 -3.14
N VAL A 170 20.58 -11.96 -2.87
CA VAL A 170 20.41 -11.08 -1.71
C VAL A 170 19.95 -9.72 -2.22
N PHE A 171 18.93 -9.16 -1.61
CA PHE A 171 18.35 -7.90 -2.07
C PHE A 171 17.93 -7.01 -0.90
N GLY A 172 17.83 -5.73 -1.18
CA GLY A 172 17.32 -4.78 -0.20
C GLY A 172 16.83 -3.49 -0.81
N THR A 173 16.06 -2.78 -0.02
CA THR A 173 15.53 -1.45 -0.31
C THR A 173 15.68 -0.57 0.92
N VAL A 174 16.20 0.63 0.74
CA VAL A 174 16.11 1.73 1.71
C VAL A 174 15.23 2.79 1.09
N TYR A 175 14.16 3.15 1.78
CA TYR A 175 13.19 4.12 1.32
C TYR A 175 12.95 5.16 2.40
N TYR A 176 12.99 6.42 2.02
CA TYR A 176 12.64 7.56 2.87
C TYR A 176 11.69 8.48 2.12
N ARG A 177 10.66 8.93 2.81
CA ARG A 177 9.72 9.93 2.31
C ARG A 177 9.48 10.98 3.38
N LYS A 178 9.52 12.24 2.96
CA LYS A 178 8.99 13.37 3.71
C LYS A 178 7.85 13.99 2.93
N SER A 179 6.72 14.18 3.56
CA SER A 179 5.56 14.87 2.98
C SER A 179 4.96 15.84 3.99
N GLU A 180 4.59 17.00 3.50
CA GLU A 180 3.85 18.01 4.24
C GLU A 180 2.69 18.45 3.37
N GLY A 181 1.51 18.59 3.97
CA GLY A 181 0.31 18.95 3.24
C GLY A 181 -0.74 19.55 4.14
N PHE A 182 -1.83 20.00 3.56
CA PHE A 182 -3.02 20.43 4.27
C PHE A 182 -4.29 19.96 3.55
N ASP A 183 -5.35 19.88 4.32
CA ASP A 183 -6.72 19.70 3.85
C ASP A 183 -7.58 20.81 4.41
N GLU A 184 -8.45 21.38 3.57
CA GLU A 184 -9.42 22.38 3.96
C GLU A 184 -10.80 21.92 3.51
N SER A 185 -11.75 21.85 4.45
CA SER A 185 -13.10 21.40 4.17
C SER A 185 -14.14 22.25 4.89
N ARG A 186 -15.31 22.34 4.27
CA ARG A 186 -16.53 22.89 4.86
C ARG A 186 -17.65 21.92 4.63
N PHE A 187 -18.39 21.63 5.69
CA PHE A 187 -19.50 20.69 5.63
C PHE A 187 -20.55 21.02 6.67
N THR A 188 -21.78 20.62 6.41
CA THR A 188 -22.88 20.74 7.35
C THR A 188 -23.25 19.37 7.90
N GLN A 189 -23.72 19.34 9.12
CA GLN A 189 -24.22 18.14 9.78
C GLN A 189 -25.56 18.42 10.46
N ASP A 190 -26.56 17.59 10.16
CA ASP A 190 -27.89 17.63 10.81
C ASP A 190 -28.05 16.38 11.67
N VAL A 191 -28.38 16.58 12.95
CA VAL A 191 -28.70 15.50 13.89
C VAL A 191 -30.16 15.69 14.37
N HIS A 192 -31.00 14.74 13.99
CA HIS A 192 -32.42 14.70 14.35
C HIS A 192 -32.59 13.79 15.57
N VAL A 193 -32.83 14.40 16.71
CA VAL A 193 -33.28 13.76 17.95
C VAL A 193 -34.63 14.40 18.36
N ASP A 194 -34.88 14.70 19.61
CA ASP A 194 -36.08 15.48 20.02
C ASP A 194 -36.06 16.89 19.46
N THR A 195 -34.89 17.42 19.17
CA THR A 195 -34.59 18.75 18.63
C THR A 195 -33.69 18.58 17.39
N LEU A 196 -33.84 19.42 16.38
CA LEU A 196 -32.96 19.50 15.25
C LEU A 196 -31.69 20.26 15.64
N TRP A 197 -30.56 19.56 15.63
CA TRP A 197 -29.23 20.18 15.75
C TRP A 197 -28.62 20.32 14.36
N HIS A 198 -28.27 21.53 13.99
CA HIS A 198 -27.60 21.86 12.74
C HIS A 198 -26.21 22.43 13.06
N GLN A 199 -25.18 21.98 12.34
CA GLN A 199 -23.81 22.44 12.49
C GLN A 199 -23.24 22.84 11.14
N ASP A 200 -22.69 24.06 11.06
CA ASP A 200 -21.87 24.53 9.95
C ASP A 200 -20.40 24.43 10.37
N ASN A 201 -19.66 23.54 9.73
CA ASN A 201 -18.32 23.17 10.13
C ASN A 201 -17.29 23.68 9.13
N TYR A 202 -16.20 24.23 9.67
CA TYR A 202 -14.96 24.54 8.94
C TYR A 202 -13.80 23.76 9.56
N GLN A 203 -13.06 23.06 8.72
CA GLN A 203 -11.86 22.33 9.11
C GLN A 203 -10.67 22.75 8.25
N PHE A 204 -9.55 23.03 8.90
CA PHE A 204 -8.24 23.14 8.27
C PHE A 204 -7.29 22.20 9.02
N ALA A 205 -6.74 21.21 8.30
CA ALA A 205 -5.83 20.22 8.87
C ALA A 205 -4.48 20.28 8.16
N LYS A 206 -3.42 20.58 8.88
CA LYS A 206 -2.04 20.54 8.40
C LYS A 206 -1.37 19.26 8.87
N THR A 207 -0.68 18.57 7.96
CA THR A 207 0.02 17.32 8.25
C THR A 207 1.50 17.44 7.89
N ASN A 208 2.38 16.91 8.74
CA ASN A 208 3.79 16.71 8.46
C ASN A 208 4.14 15.27 8.79
N GLN A 209 4.63 14.51 7.81
CA GLN A 209 4.91 13.09 7.96
C GLN A 209 6.26 12.73 7.37
N GLN A 210 6.99 11.88 8.09
CA GLN A 210 8.19 11.23 7.62
C GLN A 210 7.99 9.72 7.71
N ALA A 211 8.36 9.01 6.66
CA ALA A 211 8.31 7.55 6.61
C ALA A 211 9.66 7.00 6.19
N PHE A 212 10.12 6.00 6.91
CA PHE A 212 11.32 5.24 6.61
C PHE A 212 10.97 3.76 6.49
N THR A 213 11.44 3.12 5.41
CA THR A 213 11.29 1.67 5.22
C THR A 213 12.63 1.07 4.83
N ASN A 214 13.02 0.00 5.51
CA ASN A 214 14.16 -0.83 5.15
C ASN A 214 13.68 -2.25 4.88
N ILE A 215 14.03 -2.78 3.71
CA ILE A 215 13.75 -4.16 3.32
C ILE A 215 15.10 -4.85 3.11
N ALA A 216 15.25 -6.04 3.66
CA ALA A 216 16.36 -6.93 3.37
C ALA A 216 15.84 -8.35 3.15
N GLY A 217 16.37 -9.04 2.16
CA GLY A 217 15.92 -10.39 1.86
C GLY A 217 16.99 -11.25 1.22
N VAL A 218 16.77 -12.56 1.33
CA VAL A 218 17.63 -13.59 0.78
C VAL A 218 16.76 -14.64 0.11
N ASN A 219 17.09 -14.99 -1.13
CA ASN A 219 16.54 -16.13 -1.86
C ASN A 219 17.65 -17.15 -2.13
N TYR A 220 17.32 -18.40 -1.97
CA TYR A 220 18.21 -19.51 -2.32
C TYR A 220 17.49 -20.52 -3.21
N ALA A 221 17.98 -20.74 -4.41
CA ALA A 221 17.48 -21.74 -5.35
C ALA A 221 18.23 -23.05 -5.16
N PHE A 222 17.57 -24.10 -4.68
CA PHE A 222 18.17 -25.44 -4.59
C PHE A 222 18.45 -26.00 -5.99
N ASP A 223 17.47 -25.80 -6.88
CA ASP A 223 17.47 -26.15 -8.30
C ASP A 223 16.55 -25.21 -9.09
N GLU A 224 16.29 -25.51 -10.37
CA GLU A 224 15.44 -24.71 -11.26
C GLU A 224 13.97 -24.59 -10.80
N ASN A 225 13.51 -25.54 -9.99
CA ASN A 225 12.12 -25.67 -9.58
C ASN A 225 11.89 -25.40 -8.08
N ASN A 226 12.97 -25.35 -7.28
CA ASN A 226 12.86 -25.30 -5.82
C ASN A 226 13.63 -24.12 -5.26
N SER A 227 12.96 -23.26 -4.52
CA SER A 227 13.54 -22.06 -3.89
C SER A 227 12.92 -21.79 -2.53
N ILE A 228 13.74 -21.25 -1.65
CA ILE A 228 13.33 -20.71 -0.35
C ILE A 228 13.77 -19.27 -0.24
N GLY A 229 13.04 -18.45 0.47
CA GLY A 229 13.43 -17.09 0.74
C GLY A 229 12.93 -16.58 2.08
N VAL A 230 13.64 -15.56 2.56
CA VAL A 230 13.29 -14.80 3.75
C VAL A 230 13.35 -13.32 3.41
N LYS A 231 12.33 -12.56 3.80
CA LYS A 231 12.27 -11.11 3.68
C LYS A 231 11.99 -10.52 5.06
N TYR A 232 12.80 -9.55 5.47
CA TYR A 232 12.56 -8.72 6.64
C TYR A 232 12.23 -7.30 6.19
N THR A 233 11.24 -6.70 6.83
CA THR A 233 10.85 -5.32 6.59
C THR A 233 10.79 -4.59 7.93
N LEU A 234 11.49 -3.46 8.00
CA LEU A 234 11.45 -2.49 9.11
C LEU A 234 10.78 -1.22 8.58
N LYS A 235 9.75 -0.73 9.29
CA LYS A 235 9.12 0.57 9.02
C LYS A 235 9.18 1.44 10.26
N ALA A 236 9.41 2.72 10.05
CA ALA A 236 9.38 3.71 11.12
C ALA A 236 8.87 5.04 10.57
N ASN A 237 8.12 5.75 11.38
CA ASN A 237 7.68 7.11 11.10
C ASN A 237 8.28 8.02 12.17
N PRO A 238 9.48 8.56 11.95
CA PRO A 238 10.21 9.32 12.97
C PRO A 238 9.57 10.66 13.32
N ASP A 239 8.71 11.20 12.45
CA ASP A 239 7.96 12.42 12.71
C ASP A 239 6.60 12.34 12.00
N ALA A 240 5.52 12.46 12.78
CA ALA A 240 4.16 12.54 12.27
C ALA A 240 3.36 13.50 13.16
N ARG A 241 3.13 14.72 12.66
CA ARG A 241 2.43 15.78 13.38
C ARG A 241 1.23 16.25 12.59
N TYR A 242 0.15 16.47 13.31
CA TYR A 242 -1.12 16.94 12.79
C TYR A 242 -1.55 18.16 13.58
N HIS A 243 -1.86 19.24 12.90
CA HIS A 243 -2.46 20.43 13.49
C HIS A 243 -3.78 20.71 12.79
N THR A 244 -4.88 20.64 13.51
CA THR A 244 -6.22 20.83 12.96
C THR A 244 -6.92 21.96 13.69
N ILE A 245 -7.40 22.93 12.94
CA ILE A 245 -8.36 23.94 13.37
C ILE A 245 -9.73 23.45 12.92
N PHE A 246 -10.64 23.32 13.87
CA PHE A 246 -12.01 22.88 13.61
C PHE A 246 -13.00 23.81 14.29
N ASN A 247 -13.74 24.59 13.51
CA ASN A 247 -14.71 25.57 13.99
C ASN A 247 -16.11 25.13 13.58
N SER A 248 -17.08 25.32 14.47
CA SER A 248 -18.46 24.93 14.26
C SER A 248 -19.42 25.98 14.78
N ASP A 249 -20.31 26.49 13.91
CA ASP A 249 -21.50 27.22 14.30
C ASP A 249 -22.63 26.20 14.54
N VAL A 250 -23.14 26.14 15.77
CA VAL A 250 -24.15 25.21 16.21
C VAL A 250 -25.50 25.90 16.38
N TYR A 251 -26.53 25.30 15.79
CA TYR A 251 -27.92 25.79 15.86
C TYR A 251 -28.83 24.71 16.44
N THR A 252 -29.85 25.13 17.17
CA THR A 252 -30.93 24.28 17.65
C THR A 252 -32.26 24.86 17.18
N ASP A 253 -33.06 24.07 16.44
CA ASP A 253 -34.32 24.49 15.82
C ASP A 253 -34.21 25.84 15.06
N GLY A 254 -33.08 26.02 14.35
CA GLY A 254 -32.77 27.22 13.57
C GLY A 254 -32.29 28.44 14.37
N THR A 255 -32.14 28.32 15.69
CA THR A 255 -31.60 29.38 16.56
C THR A 255 -30.14 29.08 16.85
N HIS A 256 -29.22 30.07 16.68
CA HIS A 256 -27.83 29.92 17.04
C HIS A 256 -27.69 29.58 18.53
N TYR A 257 -27.01 28.50 18.82
CA TYR A 257 -26.82 27.95 20.16
C TYR A 257 -25.40 28.15 20.69
N ASP A 258 -24.38 27.88 19.86
CA ASP A 258 -22.99 27.93 20.27
C ASP A 258 -22.07 28.17 19.08
N TYR A 259 -20.91 28.75 19.33
CA TYR A 259 -19.77 28.74 18.45
C TYR A 259 -18.63 28.00 19.12
N LEU A 260 -18.18 26.93 18.50
CA LEU A 260 -17.07 26.08 18.98
C LEU A 260 -15.84 26.34 18.13
N ALA A 261 -14.73 26.71 18.77
CA ALA A 261 -13.42 26.78 18.14
C ALA A 261 -12.49 25.75 18.79
N ASN A 262 -11.92 24.89 17.96
CA ASN A 262 -11.03 23.81 18.41
C ASN A 262 -9.67 23.93 17.74
N ASP A 263 -8.61 23.98 18.54
CA ASP A 263 -7.22 23.87 18.13
C ASP A 263 -6.68 22.50 18.60
N ILE A 264 -6.47 21.60 17.63
CA ILE A 264 -6.11 20.20 17.89
C ILE A 264 -4.70 19.97 17.41
N ASN A 265 -3.80 19.61 18.33
CA ASN A 265 -2.43 19.26 18.03
C ASN A 265 -2.20 17.78 18.39
N ALA A 266 -1.98 16.95 17.37
CA ALA A 266 -1.68 15.55 17.54
C ALA A 266 -0.26 15.22 17.07
N THR A 267 0.45 14.45 17.87
CA THR A 267 1.76 13.89 17.53
C THR A 267 1.63 12.38 17.56
N ALA A 268 1.71 11.78 16.40
CA ALA A 268 1.74 10.33 16.30
C ALA A 268 3.16 9.83 16.53
N TYR A 269 3.31 8.80 17.36
CA TYR A 269 4.56 8.11 17.57
C TYR A 269 4.43 6.67 17.08
N TYR A 270 5.38 6.29 16.24
CA TYR A 270 5.43 4.94 15.69
C TYR A 270 6.74 4.31 16.13
N ASN A 271 6.64 3.28 16.98
CA ASN A 271 7.76 2.40 17.18
C ASN A 271 8.04 1.68 15.87
N PRO A 272 9.30 1.27 15.61
CA PRO A 272 9.57 0.50 14.41
C PRO A 272 8.66 -0.73 14.30
N SER A 273 7.95 -0.84 13.19
CA SER A 273 7.16 -2.02 12.83
C SER A 273 8.09 -3.04 12.19
N HIS A 274 7.95 -4.30 12.60
CA HIS A 274 8.77 -5.41 12.15
C HIS A 274 7.91 -6.43 11.41
N SER A 275 8.33 -6.83 10.21
CA SER A 275 7.68 -7.91 9.47
C SER A 275 8.72 -8.88 8.94
N VAL A 276 8.50 -10.17 9.18
CA VAL A 276 9.28 -11.27 8.62
C VAL A 276 8.37 -12.10 7.75
N ASN A 277 8.79 -12.37 6.51
CA ASN A 277 8.13 -13.29 5.61
C ASN A 277 9.09 -14.41 5.23
N VAL A 278 8.66 -15.66 5.38
CA VAL A 278 9.38 -16.85 4.94
C VAL A 278 8.53 -17.54 3.89
N TYR A 279 9.14 -17.93 2.79
CA TYR A 279 8.42 -18.60 1.71
C TYR A 279 9.26 -19.72 1.08
N TYR A 280 8.56 -20.75 0.62
CA TYR A 280 9.12 -21.82 -0.19
C TYR A 280 8.21 -22.06 -1.39
N LYS A 281 8.80 -22.12 -2.56
CA LYS A 281 8.13 -22.53 -3.78
C LYS A 281 8.92 -23.64 -4.44
N GLY A 282 8.24 -24.76 -4.75
CA GLY A 282 8.96 -25.89 -5.29
C GLY A 282 8.08 -26.98 -5.89
N MET A 283 8.76 -28.01 -6.41
CA MET A 283 8.16 -29.21 -7.02
C MET A 283 8.65 -30.48 -6.32
N ALA A 284 7.71 -31.30 -5.84
CA ALA A 284 7.99 -32.65 -5.39
C ALA A 284 7.35 -33.65 -6.37
N GLY A 285 8.14 -34.12 -7.32
CA GLY A 285 7.65 -34.90 -8.45
C GLY A 285 6.70 -34.09 -9.32
N LYS A 286 5.39 -34.45 -9.33
CA LYS A 286 4.34 -33.73 -10.08
C LYS A 286 3.54 -32.76 -9.18
N THR A 287 3.89 -32.64 -7.92
CA THR A 287 3.17 -31.79 -6.96
C THR A 287 3.93 -30.47 -6.81
N GLU A 288 3.28 -29.36 -7.14
CA GLU A 288 3.76 -28.02 -6.81
C GLU A 288 3.46 -27.73 -5.34
N ILE A 289 4.44 -27.16 -4.64
CA ILE A 289 4.35 -26.76 -3.25
C ILE A 289 4.54 -25.24 -3.20
N ASP A 290 3.59 -24.53 -2.60
CA ASP A 290 3.67 -23.10 -2.32
C ASP A 290 3.40 -22.90 -0.82
N PHE A 291 4.42 -22.49 -0.09
CA PHE A 291 4.36 -22.20 1.34
C PHE A 291 4.72 -20.76 1.60
N ASN A 292 3.96 -20.09 2.45
CA ASN A 292 4.18 -18.73 2.86
C ASN A 292 3.88 -18.59 4.35
N ALA A 293 4.75 -17.91 5.11
CA ALA A 293 4.53 -17.58 6.50
C ALA A 293 4.95 -16.15 6.79
N ASP A 294 4.11 -15.42 7.50
CA ASP A 294 4.30 -14.03 7.90
C ASP A 294 4.27 -13.89 9.41
N TYR A 295 5.16 -13.10 9.96
CA TYR A 295 5.07 -12.54 11.29
C TYR A 295 5.14 -11.02 11.20
N LEU A 296 4.23 -10.33 11.87
CA LEU A 296 4.19 -8.88 11.94
C LEU A 296 4.04 -8.46 13.40
N PHE A 297 4.87 -7.51 13.81
CA PHE A 297 4.74 -6.78 15.06
C PHE A 297 4.68 -5.29 14.76
N ASP A 298 3.66 -4.61 15.28
CA ASP A 298 3.47 -3.19 15.16
C ASP A 298 3.04 -2.58 16.50
N LYS A 299 3.61 -1.44 16.85
CA LYS A 299 3.18 -0.65 18.00
C LYS A 299 3.21 0.82 17.60
N ASN A 300 2.06 1.44 17.61
CA ASN A 300 1.91 2.86 17.29
C ASN A 300 0.98 3.54 18.29
N GLY A 301 0.88 4.84 18.20
CA GLY A 301 -0.02 5.62 19.04
C GLY A 301 0.07 7.11 18.73
N ASP A 302 -0.73 7.87 19.42
CA ASP A 302 -0.72 9.32 19.33
C ASP A 302 -0.95 9.98 20.69
N ASN A 303 -0.41 11.19 20.82
CA ASN A 303 -0.73 12.11 21.88
C ASN A 303 -1.44 13.30 21.25
N THR A 304 -2.63 13.60 21.73
CA THR A 304 -3.44 14.71 21.23
C THR A 304 -3.70 15.71 22.36
N ILE A 305 -3.54 16.99 22.05
CA ILE A 305 -3.94 18.11 22.89
C ILE A 305 -4.95 18.92 22.08
N GLN A 306 -6.17 19.01 22.59
CA GLN A 306 -7.26 19.78 22.01
C GLN A 306 -7.63 20.91 22.96
N ARG A 307 -7.60 22.13 22.44
CA ARG A 307 -8.14 23.32 23.13
C ARG A 307 -9.48 23.63 22.53
N GLU A 308 -10.51 23.65 23.35
CA GLU A 308 -11.87 23.94 22.97
C GLU A 308 -12.31 25.26 23.59
N GLU A 309 -12.73 26.20 22.77
CA GLU A 309 -13.35 27.45 23.15
C GLU A 309 -14.83 27.41 22.74
N SER A 310 -15.73 27.81 23.64
CA SER A 310 -17.17 27.80 23.44
C SER A 310 -17.78 29.15 23.81
N SER A 311 -18.69 29.64 22.97
CA SER A 311 -19.44 30.86 23.30
C SER A 311 -20.53 30.63 24.34
N ASN A 312 -20.89 29.38 24.64
CA ASN A 312 -21.98 29.01 25.53
C ASN A 312 -21.58 28.15 26.74
N LYS A 313 -20.32 27.68 26.79
CA LYS A 313 -19.76 26.85 27.88
C LYS A 313 -18.38 27.35 28.27
N GLU A 314 -17.87 26.84 29.37
CA GLU A 314 -16.47 27.09 29.77
C GLU A 314 -15.50 26.44 28.80
N ASP A 315 -14.42 27.16 28.49
CA ASP A 315 -13.33 26.64 27.69
C ASP A 315 -12.65 25.47 28.41
N ARG A 316 -12.16 24.51 27.60
CA ARG A 316 -11.48 23.36 28.19
C ARG A 316 -10.29 22.90 27.35
N VAL A 317 -9.40 22.19 28.02
CA VAL A 317 -8.32 21.46 27.38
C VAL A 317 -8.59 19.97 27.57
N VAL A 318 -8.56 19.24 26.47
CA VAL A 318 -8.74 17.79 26.45
C VAL A 318 -7.42 17.19 25.96
N THR A 319 -6.84 16.31 26.77
CA THR A 319 -5.67 15.55 26.37
C THR A 319 -6.01 14.07 26.23
N SER A 320 -5.45 13.43 25.22
CA SER A 320 -5.60 11.99 25.06
C SER A 320 -4.32 11.34 24.59
N THR A 321 -4.14 10.11 25.01
CA THR A 321 -3.11 9.22 24.52
C THR A 321 -3.78 7.95 24.04
N ASN A 322 -3.50 7.56 22.80
CA ASN A 322 -3.94 6.29 22.25
C ASN A 322 -2.71 5.43 21.92
N THR A 323 -2.72 4.16 22.32
CA THR A 323 -1.66 3.19 21.99
C THR A 323 -2.27 1.93 21.42
N LEU A 324 -1.84 1.57 20.22
CA LEU A 324 -2.23 0.37 19.53
C LEU A 324 -1.03 -0.57 19.40
N ARG A 325 -1.15 -1.80 19.89
CA ARG A 325 -0.20 -2.88 19.69
C ARG A 325 -0.86 -3.99 18.87
N SER A 326 -0.20 -4.48 17.84
CA SER A 326 -0.69 -5.56 17.00
C SER A 326 0.41 -6.57 16.74
N GLU A 327 0.07 -7.85 16.93
CA GLU A 327 0.90 -8.99 16.54
C GLU A 327 0.08 -9.90 15.62
N LEU A 328 0.69 -10.33 14.53
CA LEU A 328 0.08 -11.26 13.58
C LEU A 328 1.08 -12.34 13.23
N PHE A 329 0.67 -13.58 13.34
CA PHE A 329 1.30 -14.71 12.67
C PHE A 329 0.32 -15.33 11.68
N ALA A 330 0.75 -15.56 10.44
CA ALA A 330 -0.05 -16.22 9.43
C ALA A 330 0.82 -17.22 8.64
N ALA A 331 0.28 -18.39 8.32
CA ALA A 331 0.95 -19.38 7.49
C ALA A 331 -0.04 -20.02 6.53
N LYS A 332 0.37 -20.22 5.28
CA LYS A 332 -0.42 -20.83 4.21
C LYS A 332 0.41 -21.86 3.46
N LEU A 333 -0.13 -23.05 3.31
CA LEU A 333 0.43 -24.12 2.49
C LEU A 333 -0.56 -24.49 1.39
N VAL A 334 -0.09 -24.53 0.14
CA VAL A 334 -0.86 -24.95 -1.02
C VAL A 334 -0.10 -26.04 -1.75
N LEU A 335 -0.75 -27.17 -1.97
CA LEU A 335 -0.26 -28.28 -2.77
C LEU A 335 -1.11 -28.40 -4.02
N SER A 336 -0.49 -28.37 -5.19
CA SER A 336 -1.17 -28.39 -6.49
C SER A 336 -0.63 -29.53 -7.34
N ARG A 337 -1.52 -30.38 -7.88
CA ARG A 337 -1.12 -31.56 -8.65
C ARG A 337 -2.04 -31.81 -9.83
N PRO A 338 -1.48 -32.07 -11.03
CA PRO A 338 -2.26 -32.56 -12.17
C PRO A 338 -2.91 -33.93 -11.82
N LEU A 339 -4.23 -34.00 -11.95
CA LEU A 339 -5.00 -35.21 -11.68
C LEU A 339 -6.29 -35.26 -12.52
N LEU A 340 -6.67 -36.44 -13.07
CA LEU A 340 -7.91 -36.65 -13.83
C LEU A 340 -8.13 -35.68 -15.01
N GLY A 341 -7.05 -35.31 -15.70
CA GLY A 341 -7.12 -34.36 -16.82
C GLY A 341 -7.38 -32.91 -16.44
N GLY A 342 -7.31 -32.58 -15.16
CA GLY A 342 -7.37 -31.26 -14.57
C GLY A 342 -6.25 -31.05 -13.57
N ASN A 343 -6.45 -30.13 -12.63
CA ASN A 343 -5.55 -29.83 -11.54
C ASN A 343 -6.31 -29.85 -10.22
N VAL A 344 -5.80 -30.60 -9.25
CA VAL A 344 -6.29 -30.62 -7.86
C VAL A 344 -5.38 -29.73 -7.03
N MET A 345 -5.98 -28.87 -6.24
CA MET A 345 -5.33 -27.99 -5.29
C MET A 345 -5.89 -28.27 -3.89
N ILE A 346 -5.03 -28.57 -2.93
CA ILE A 346 -5.37 -28.73 -1.52
C ILE A 346 -4.49 -27.84 -0.69
N GLY A 347 -5.02 -27.21 0.33
CA GLY A 347 -4.22 -26.36 1.20
C GLY A 347 -4.91 -26.04 2.52
N ALA A 348 -4.16 -25.34 3.36
CA ALA A 348 -4.67 -24.80 4.61
C ALA A 348 -4.00 -23.45 4.89
N GLU A 349 -4.74 -22.60 5.57
CA GLU A 349 -4.29 -21.32 6.08
C GLU A 349 -4.52 -21.29 7.59
N TYR A 350 -3.55 -20.80 8.33
CA TYR A 350 -3.63 -20.51 9.75
C TYR A 350 -3.27 -19.05 9.98
N SER A 351 -4.04 -18.36 10.81
CA SER A 351 -3.65 -17.05 11.31
C SER A 351 -3.96 -16.92 12.81
N HIS A 352 -3.10 -16.16 13.48
CA HIS A 352 -3.28 -15.73 14.86
C HIS A 352 -2.99 -14.24 14.92
N THR A 353 -3.98 -13.48 15.39
CA THR A 353 -3.89 -12.04 15.57
C THR A 353 -4.14 -11.70 17.02
N GLU A 354 -3.28 -10.87 17.59
CA GLU A 354 -3.48 -10.24 18.89
C GLU A 354 -3.39 -8.73 18.71
N ARG A 355 -4.41 -8.01 19.19
CA ARG A 355 -4.48 -6.56 19.14
C ARG A 355 -4.89 -6.02 20.50
N GLN A 356 -4.14 -5.03 20.97
CA GLN A 356 -4.43 -4.28 22.20
C GLN A 356 -4.56 -2.81 21.84
N ASP A 357 -5.60 -2.17 22.37
CA ASP A 357 -5.92 -0.76 22.19
C ASP A 357 -6.10 -0.15 23.57
N ASP A 358 -5.31 0.88 23.88
CA ASP A 358 -5.27 1.54 25.18
C ASP A 358 -5.49 3.05 24.97
N TYR A 359 -6.64 3.55 25.41
CA TYR A 359 -7.03 4.95 25.32
C TYR A 359 -7.09 5.58 26.72
N VAL A 360 -6.37 6.67 26.89
CA VAL A 360 -6.29 7.41 28.17
C VAL A 360 -6.70 8.86 27.95
N ASN A 361 -7.69 9.32 28.72
CA ASN A 361 -8.05 10.74 28.83
C ASN A 361 -7.94 11.17 30.32
N PRO A 362 -6.86 11.89 30.71
CA PRO A 362 -6.60 12.25 32.09
C PRO A 362 -7.66 13.15 32.73
N GLU A 363 -8.33 13.99 31.94
CA GLU A 363 -9.37 14.90 32.41
C GLU A 363 -10.71 14.19 32.67
N GLY A 364 -10.87 12.97 32.14
CA GLY A 364 -12.07 12.17 32.33
C GLY A 364 -13.29 12.64 31.54
N TYR A 365 -13.11 13.47 30.50
CA TYR A 365 -14.21 13.88 29.60
C TYR A 365 -14.69 12.73 28.70
N VAL A 366 -13.78 11.83 28.39
CA VAL A 366 -14.04 10.57 27.73
C VAL A 366 -13.50 9.45 28.62
N PRO A 367 -14.24 8.35 28.82
CA PRO A 367 -13.75 7.23 29.64
C PRO A 367 -12.43 6.69 29.12
N THR A 368 -11.49 6.48 30.03
CA THR A 368 -10.29 5.68 29.72
C THR A 368 -10.71 4.25 29.46
N SER A 369 -10.22 3.64 28.40
CA SER A 369 -10.61 2.29 28.00
C SER A 369 -9.41 1.46 27.57
N PHE A 370 -9.49 0.18 27.82
CA PHE A 370 -8.56 -0.81 27.31
C PHE A 370 -9.36 -1.91 26.60
N SER A 371 -8.94 -2.29 25.39
CA SER A 371 -9.50 -3.44 24.72
C SER A 371 -8.43 -4.41 24.21
N GLU A 372 -8.73 -5.69 24.28
CA GLU A 372 -7.89 -6.75 23.74
C GLU A 372 -8.72 -7.64 22.83
N LEU A 373 -8.17 -7.91 21.65
CA LEU A 373 -8.73 -8.80 20.66
C LEU A 373 -7.73 -9.92 20.39
N LYS A 374 -8.18 -11.18 20.50
CA LYS A 374 -7.43 -12.36 20.08
C LYS A 374 -8.27 -13.17 19.10
N GLU A 375 -7.70 -13.38 17.91
CA GLU A 375 -8.36 -14.15 16.87
C GLU A 375 -7.45 -15.26 16.37
N GLN A 376 -8.02 -16.45 16.22
CA GLN A 376 -7.38 -17.59 15.55
C GLN A 376 -8.27 -18.08 14.44
N ASN A 377 -7.68 -18.28 13.25
CA ASN A 377 -8.38 -18.81 12.10
C ASN A 377 -7.63 -20.02 11.53
N ILE A 378 -8.36 -21.11 11.24
CA ILE A 378 -7.84 -22.28 10.56
C ILE A 378 -8.76 -22.58 9.38
N SER A 379 -8.20 -22.56 8.16
CA SER A 379 -9.01 -22.61 6.95
C SER A 379 -8.45 -23.60 5.93
N PRO A 380 -8.77 -24.90 6.03
CA PRO A 380 -8.48 -25.87 4.99
C PRO A 380 -9.37 -25.67 3.76
N PHE A 381 -8.83 -25.96 2.56
CA PHE A 381 -9.57 -25.87 1.31
C PHE A 381 -9.14 -26.97 0.33
N LEU A 382 -10.06 -27.27 -0.60
CA LEU A 382 -9.85 -28.16 -1.73
C LEU A 382 -10.49 -27.54 -2.97
N GLU A 383 -9.78 -27.58 -4.10
CA GLU A 383 -10.27 -27.10 -5.38
C GLU A 383 -9.84 -28.05 -6.50
N TYR A 384 -10.74 -28.33 -7.44
CA TYR A 384 -10.44 -29.01 -8.68
C TYR A 384 -10.77 -28.11 -9.86
N SER A 385 -9.85 -27.95 -10.78
CA SER A 385 -10.06 -27.16 -12.00
C SER A 385 -9.68 -27.96 -13.24
N ARG A 386 -10.46 -27.80 -14.32
CA ARG A 386 -10.22 -28.47 -15.60
C ARG A 386 -10.62 -27.59 -16.78
N ASN A 387 -9.74 -27.52 -17.78
CA ASN A 387 -10.08 -26.90 -19.05
C ASN A 387 -10.95 -27.85 -19.88
N THR A 388 -12.07 -27.34 -20.37
CA THR A 388 -13.00 -28.06 -21.25
C THR A 388 -13.13 -27.30 -22.57
N PRO A 389 -13.66 -27.90 -23.65
CA PRO A 389 -13.86 -27.22 -24.93
C PRO A 389 -14.77 -25.98 -24.85
N ILE A 390 -15.65 -25.92 -23.85
CA ILE A 390 -16.59 -24.80 -23.63
C ILE A 390 -16.15 -23.79 -22.60
N GLY A 391 -14.97 -23.98 -21.98
CA GLY A 391 -14.43 -23.11 -20.94
C GLY A 391 -13.73 -23.86 -19.84
N GLN A 392 -13.30 -23.16 -18.81
CA GLN A 392 -12.73 -23.78 -17.60
C GLN A 392 -13.82 -24.03 -16.57
N LEU A 393 -13.86 -25.25 -16.07
CA LEU A 393 -14.66 -25.65 -14.91
C LEU A 393 -13.78 -25.64 -13.67
N SER A 394 -14.23 -24.98 -12.59
CA SER A 394 -13.62 -25.05 -11.26
C SER A 394 -14.69 -25.34 -10.22
N VAL A 395 -14.40 -26.29 -9.32
CA VAL A 395 -15.23 -26.64 -8.19
C VAL A 395 -14.34 -26.73 -6.97
N GLY A 396 -14.72 -26.06 -5.90
CA GLY A 396 -13.93 -26.04 -4.67
C GLY A 396 -14.79 -25.82 -3.43
N GLY A 397 -14.22 -26.12 -2.28
CA GLY A 397 -14.78 -25.86 -0.97
C GLY A 397 -13.70 -25.42 0.00
N ARG A 398 -14.03 -24.50 0.88
CA ARG A 398 -13.23 -24.02 1.99
C ARG A 398 -14.04 -24.11 3.26
N TYR A 399 -13.41 -24.57 4.32
CA TYR A 399 -13.98 -24.54 5.67
C TYR A 399 -13.17 -23.56 6.49
N GLU A 400 -13.86 -22.70 7.23
CA GLU A 400 -13.22 -21.70 8.08
C GLU A 400 -13.68 -21.90 9.52
N TRP A 401 -12.72 -22.12 10.41
CA TRP A 401 -12.94 -22.14 11.84
C TRP A 401 -12.25 -20.93 12.45
N VAL A 402 -13.06 -20.07 13.07
CA VAL A 402 -12.60 -18.83 13.71
C VAL A 402 -12.92 -18.92 15.20
N ASN A 403 -11.90 -18.71 16.02
CA ASN A 403 -12.05 -18.50 17.46
C ASN A 403 -11.68 -17.06 17.76
N PHE A 404 -12.61 -16.35 18.38
CA PHE A 404 -12.53 -14.92 18.62
C PHE A 404 -12.80 -14.63 20.10
N ASN A 405 -11.87 -13.94 20.75
CA ASN A 405 -12.01 -13.47 22.13
C ASN A 405 -11.82 -11.96 22.13
N TYR A 406 -12.80 -11.25 22.68
CA TYR A 406 -12.76 -9.81 22.89
C TYR A 406 -12.94 -9.50 24.36
N TYR A 407 -12.07 -8.65 24.89
CA TYR A 407 -12.13 -8.12 26.24
C TYR A 407 -12.12 -6.59 26.16
N GLU A 408 -12.94 -5.94 26.97
CA GLU A 408 -13.00 -4.48 27.09
C GLU A 408 -13.14 -4.13 28.57
N ASP A 409 -12.36 -3.14 29.02
CA ASP A 409 -12.41 -2.55 30.34
C ASP A 409 -12.43 -1.02 30.19
N GLY A 410 -13.52 -0.36 30.69
CA GLY A 410 -13.71 1.08 30.52
C GLY A 410 -15.14 1.54 30.69
#